data_35ccd5024320ad00bbc3796f4bbc4637
#
_entry.id   35ccd5024320ad00bbc3796f4bbc4637
#
_cell.length_a   1.000
_cell.length_b   1.000
_cell.length_c   1.000
_cell.angle_alpha   90.00
_cell.angle_beta   90.00
_cell.angle_gamma   90.00
#
_symmetry.space_group_name_H-M   'P 1'
#
loop_
_entity.id
_entity.type
_entity.pdbx_description
1 polymer ?
#
loop_
_entity_poly.entity_id
_entity_poly.type
_entity_poly.pdbx_seq_one_letter_code
_entity_poly.pdbx_strand_id
1 'polypeptide(L)'
;MSRKIITTEETEEDKKIDGTLRPQYLKDYIGQEKIKSTLKIFIDAAKSRGEALDHVLFYGPPGLGKTTLCGIIANEMGVNLKVTSGPAIEKPGEMAAILNNLQEGDVLFVDEIHRLNRQVEEVLYPAMEDFAIDIMLGKDSSARSIRLDLPKFTLVGATTRAGLLTAPLRDRFGVIQRLEFYTPEELCVIVKRSAKVLGVEIDEEGAFEIARRSRGTPRLANRLLKRVRDFAQVKYDGAITRDVADFALDILDVDKLGLDNNDRTLLLTLIQKFSGGPVGLETLAASIGEDSGTLEDVYEPYLLMNGLIMRTPRGRMATDLAYRHF
;
A
#
# COMPACT_ATOMS: atom_id res chain seq x y z
N MET A 1 25.16 -11.82 0.48
CA MET A 1 24.07 -10.92 0.92
C MET A 1 22.77 -11.47 0.37
N SER A 2 21.95 -12.10 1.20
CA SER A 2 20.62 -12.60 0.82
C SER A 2 19.74 -11.38 0.52
N ARG A 3 19.30 -11.18 -0.73
CA ARG A 3 18.33 -10.15 -1.08
C ARG A 3 17.03 -10.47 -0.33
N LYS A 4 16.58 -9.57 0.53
CA LYS A 4 15.29 -9.68 1.21
C LYS A 4 14.18 -9.82 0.17
N ILE A 5 13.51 -10.96 0.12
CA ILE A 5 12.46 -11.27 -0.87
C ILE A 5 11.16 -10.57 -0.49
N ILE A 6 10.93 -10.41 0.81
CA ILE A 6 9.84 -9.64 1.36
C ILE A 6 10.40 -8.31 1.85
N THR A 7 10.55 -7.34 0.95
CA THR A 7 10.81 -5.95 1.28
C THR A 7 9.65 -5.10 0.82
N THR A 8 9.34 -4.06 1.57
CA THR A 8 8.38 -3.02 1.16
C THR A 8 8.94 -2.09 0.10
N GLU A 9 10.26 -2.09 -0.11
CA GLU A 9 10.91 -1.26 -1.12
C GLU A 9 10.68 -1.82 -2.51
N GLU A 10 10.07 -1.03 -3.38
CA GLU A 10 9.91 -1.33 -4.80
C GLU A 10 11.26 -1.17 -5.50
N THR A 11 11.70 -2.22 -6.20
CA THR A 11 12.83 -2.07 -7.14
C THR A 11 12.34 -1.38 -8.43
N GLU A 12 13.25 -0.76 -9.21
CA GLU A 12 12.89 -0.15 -10.50
C GLU A 12 12.30 -1.16 -11.50
N GLU A 13 12.70 -2.44 -11.42
CA GLU A 13 12.10 -3.52 -12.22
C GLU A 13 10.69 -3.86 -11.73
N ASP A 14 10.46 -3.86 -10.42
CA ASP A 14 9.13 -4.08 -9.85
C ASP A 14 8.16 -2.98 -10.32
N LYS A 15 8.59 -1.72 -10.34
CA LYS A 15 7.77 -0.58 -10.80
C LYS A 15 7.33 -0.72 -12.26
N LYS A 16 8.23 -1.14 -13.15
CA LYS A 16 7.91 -1.29 -14.58
C LYS A 16 6.93 -2.44 -14.84
N ILE A 17 7.13 -3.59 -14.21
CA ILE A 17 6.29 -4.77 -14.41
C ILE A 17 4.97 -4.63 -13.62
N ASP A 18 4.99 -4.05 -12.44
CA ASP A 18 3.77 -3.78 -11.66
C ASP A 18 2.83 -2.84 -12.41
N GLY A 19 3.36 -1.89 -13.20
CA GLY A 19 2.53 -1.05 -14.07
C GLY A 19 1.68 -1.86 -15.06
N THR A 20 2.22 -2.93 -15.64
CA THR A 20 1.51 -3.80 -16.60
C THR A 20 0.51 -4.76 -15.94
N LEU A 21 0.76 -5.13 -14.69
CA LEU A 21 -0.12 -6.04 -13.92
C LEU A 21 -1.28 -5.32 -13.23
N ARG A 22 -1.21 -3.99 -13.08
CA ARG A 22 -2.26 -3.21 -12.40
C ARG A 22 -3.52 -3.14 -13.24
N PRO A 23 -4.71 -3.40 -12.65
CA PRO A 23 -5.99 -3.13 -13.31
C PRO A 23 -6.13 -1.64 -13.60
N GLN A 24 -6.69 -1.32 -14.75
CA GLN A 24 -6.87 0.06 -15.21
C GLN A 24 -8.27 0.62 -14.89
N TYR A 25 -9.25 -0.24 -14.66
CA TYR A 25 -10.65 0.12 -14.42
C TYR A 25 -11.23 -0.65 -13.23
N LEU A 26 -12.29 -0.12 -12.61
CA LEU A 26 -12.97 -0.76 -11.47
C LEU A 26 -13.49 -2.16 -11.80
N LYS A 27 -13.94 -2.40 -13.04
CA LYS A 27 -14.42 -3.71 -13.49
C LYS A 27 -13.37 -4.81 -13.44
N ASP A 28 -12.08 -4.43 -13.57
CA ASP A 28 -10.94 -5.36 -13.60
C ASP A 28 -10.29 -5.49 -12.22
N TYR A 29 -10.72 -4.68 -11.25
CA TYR A 29 -10.20 -4.68 -9.90
C TYR A 29 -10.87 -5.77 -9.06
N ILE A 30 -10.07 -6.68 -8.53
CA ILE A 30 -10.49 -7.84 -7.75
C ILE A 30 -10.45 -7.50 -6.27
N GLY A 31 -11.45 -7.94 -5.52
CA GLY A 31 -11.57 -7.72 -4.08
C GLY A 31 -12.02 -6.31 -3.71
N GLN A 32 -12.03 -6.00 -2.42
CA GLN A 32 -12.43 -4.69 -1.86
C GLN A 32 -13.84 -4.27 -2.32
N GLU A 33 -14.80 -5.19 -2.38
CA GLU A 33 -16.12 -4.98 -3.03
C GLU A 33 -16.89 -3.77 -2.48
N LYS A 34 -16.79 -3.52 -1.16
CA LYS A 34 -17.42 -2.34 -0.54
C LYS A 34 -16.80 -1.04 -1.05
N ILE A 35 -15.48 -0.98 -1.17
CA ILE A 35 -14.77 0.20 -1.68
C ILE A 35 -15.11 0.42 -3.15
N LYS A 36 -15.09 -0.64 -3.96
CA LYS A 36 -15.45 -0.58 -5.38
C LYS A 36 -16.86 -0.04 -5.62
N SER A 37 -17.83 -0.59 -4.90
CA SER A 37 -19.25 -0.15 -5.04
C SER A 37 -19.41 1.30 -4.63
N THR A 38 -18.78 1.73 -3.53
CA THR A 38 -18.81 3.11 -3.06
C THR A 38 -18.14 4.07 -4.04
N LEU A 39 -16.93 3.75 -4.50
CA LEU A 39 -16.22 4.57 -5.48
C LEU A 39 -16.98 4.67 -6.80
N LYS A 40 -17.57 3.58 -7.27
CA LYS A 40 -18.38 3.59 -8.51
C LYS A 40 -19.52 4.60 -8.40
N ILE A 41 -20.26 4.61 -7.30
CA ILE A 41 -21.37 5.56 -7.08
C ILE A 41 -20.85 7.00 -7.13
N PHE A 42 -19.76 7.30 -6.43
CA PHE A 42 -19.23 8.66 -6.36
C PHE A 42 -18.66 9.14 -7.70
N ILE A 43 -17.95 8.26 -8.42
CA ILE A 43 -17.44 8.53 -9.76
C ILE A 43 -18.58 8.79 -10.74
N ASP A 44 -19.59 7.91 -10.78
CA ASP A 44 -20.74 8.06 -11.67
C ASP A 44 -21.51 9.36 -11.37
N ALA A 45 -21.68 9.70 -10.10
CA ALA A 45 -22.33 10.94 -9.67
C ALA A 45 -21.51 12.19 -10.06
N ALA A 46 -20.21 12.21 -9.83
CA ALA A 46 -19.34 13.33 -10.22
C ALA A 46 -19.35 13.53 -11.74
N LYS A 47 -19.25 12.44 -12.50
CA LYS A 47 -19.32 12.49 -13.98
C LYS A 47 -20.67 13.01 -14.47
N SER A 48 -21.78 12.61 -13.86
CA SER A 48 -23.13 13.08 -14.25
C SER A 48 -23.32 14.58 -14.03
N ARG A 49 -22.64 15.16 -13.03
CA ARG A 49 -22.66 16.60 -12.74
C ARG A 49 -21.57 17.38 -13.48
N GLY A 50 -20.61 16.72 -14.14
CA GLY A 50 -19.44 17.35 -14.74
C GLY A 50 -18.51 18.00 -13.70
N GLU A 51 -18.39 17.40 -12.54
CA GLU A 51 -17.59 17.90 -11.40
C GLU A 51 -16.37 17.01 -11.13
N ALA A 52 -15.33 17.58 -10.49
CA ALA A 52 -14.27 16.79 -9.90
C ALA A 52 -14.82 15.88 -8.80
N LEU A 53 -14.18 14.72 -8.58
CA LEU A 53 -14.51 13.85 -7.47
C LEU A 53 -14.10 14.51 -6.14
N ASP A 54 -14.83 14.28 -5.07
CA ASP A 54 -14.41 14.66 -3.72
C ASP A 54 -13.03 14.07 -3.37
N HIS A 55 -12.31 14.75 -2.48
CA HIS A 55 -11.01 14.26 -2.02
C HIS A 55 -11.12 12.90 -1.32
N VAL A 56 -10.21 11.99 -1.65
CA VAL A 56 -10.25 10.58 -1.21
C VAL A 56 -9.03 10.25 -0.35
N LEU A 57 -9.23 9.61 0.78
CA LEU A 57 -8.18 9.05 1.61
C LEU A 57 -8.25 7.52 1.62
N PHE A 58 -7.19 6.88 1.16
CA PHE A 58 -7.00 5.43 1.30
C PHE A 58 -6.02 5.13 2.43
N TYR A 59 -6.40 4.24 3.34
CA TYR A 59 -5.49 3.82 4.40
C TYR A 59 -5.53 2.30 4.62
N GLY A 60 -4.47 1.77 5.20
CA GLY A 60 -4.31 0.34 5.48
C GLY A 60 -2.90 -0.15 5.21
N PRO A 61 -2.61 -1.41 5.51
CA PRO A 61 -1.29 -2.01 5.32
C PRO A 61 -0.69 -1.79 3.93
N PRO A 62 0.64 -1.87 3.77
CA PRO A 62 1.29 -1.71 2.47
C PRO A 62 0.92 -2.87 1.52
N GLY A 63 0.97 -2.63 0.21
CA GLY A 63 0.79 -3.67 -0.81
C GLY A 63 -0.66 -4.03 -1.15
N LEU A 64 -1.66 -3.35 -0.58
CA LEU A 64 -3.10 -3.62 -0.78
C LEU A 64 -3.72 -2.94 -2.02
N GLY A 65 -2.97 -2.10 -2.75
CA GLY A 65 -3.47 -1.50 -3.99
C GLY A 65 -3.95 -0.05 -3.87
N LYS A 66 -3.55 0.73 -2.84
CA LYS A 66 -3.90 2.15 -2.70
C LYS A 66 -3.55 2.97 -3.95
N THR A 67 -2.33 2.84 -4.44
CA THR A 67 -1.85 3.50 -5.69
C THR A 67 -2.62 3.02 -6.92
N THR A 68 -2.99 1.74 -6.96
CA THR A 68 -3.78 1.17 -8.06
C THR A 68 -5.19 1.78 -8.12
N LEU A 69 -5.86 1.89 -6.97
CA LEU A 69 -7.17 2.53 -6.90
C LEU A 69 -7.13 4.00 -7.33
N CYS A 70 -6.05 4.70 -6.99
CA CYS A 70 -5.86 6.08 -7.45
C CYS A 70 -5.76 6.17 -8.98
N GLY A 71 -4.97 5.29 -9.61
CA GLY A 71 -4.89 5.21 -11.07
C GLY A 71 -6.24 4.88 -11.72
N ILE A 72 -7.00 3.98 -11.10
CA ILE A 72 -8.35 3.64 -11.54
C ILE A 72 -9.29 4.86 -11.47
N ILE A 73 -9.26 5.62 -10.37
CA ILE A 73 -10.07 6.85 -10.25
C ILE A 73 -9.76 7.80 -11.41
N ALA A 74 -8.50 8.07 -11.70
CA ALA A 74 -8.12 8.95 -12.79
C ALA A 74 -8.60 8.44 -14.15
N ASN A 75 -8.44 7.14 -14.42
CA ASN A 75 -8.91 6.50 -15.66
C ASN A 75 -10.43 6.53 -15.78
N GLU A 76 -11.16 6.20 -14.72
CA GLU A 76 -12.64 6.23 -14.72
C GLU A 76 -13.18 7.66 -14.91
N MET A 77 -12.52 8.65 -14.30
CA MET A 77 -12.87 10.08 -14.47
C MET A 77 -12.42 10.63 -15.83
N GLY A 78 -11.48 9.99 -16.53
CA GLY A 78 -10.92 10.44 -17.82
C GLY A 78 -10.01 11.66 -17.69
N VAL A 79 -9.26 11.78 -16.59
CA VAL A 79 -8.40 12.93 -16.26
C VAL A 79 -6.96 12.49 -16.04
N ASN A 80 -6.03 13.47 -15.97
CA ASN A 80 -4.62 13.17 -15.73
C ASN A 80 -4.37 12.82 -14.25
N LEU A 81 -3.37 11.96 -14.05
CA LEU A 81 -2.86 11.60 -12.74
C LEU A 81 -1.49 12.23 -12.51
N LYS A 82 -1.36 13.03 -11.47
CA LYS A 82 -0.08 13.52 -10.94
C LYS A 82 0.26 12.69 -9.69
N VAL A 83 1.47 12.17 -9.62
CA VAL A 83 1.90 11.29 -8.51
C VAL A 83 3.05 11.95 -7.77
N THR A 84 2.93 12.02 -6.47
CA THR A 84 3.98 12.45 -5.55
C THR A 84 3.91 11.66 -4.25
N SER A 85 4.79 11.95 -3.31
CA SER A 85 4.77 11.33 -1.98
C SER A 85 5.08 12.36 -0.89
N GLY A 86 4.60 12.12 0.34
CA GLY A 86 4.88 12.99 1.47
C GLY A 86 6.38 13.27 1.67
N PRO A 87 7.24 12.22 1.68
CA PRO A 87 8.70 12.42 1.83
C PRO A 87 9.37 13.21 0.69
N ALA A 88 8.77 13.26 -0.50
CA ALA A 88 9.32 13.97 -1.65
C ALA A 88 9.03 15.49 -1.61
N ILE A 89 8.19 15.95 -0.70
CA ILE A 89 7.78 17.35 -0.59
C ILE A 89 8.29 17.90 0.74
N GLU A 90 9.37 18.65 0.68
CA GLU A 90 10.00 19.22 1.87
C GLU A 90 9.53 20.64 2.18
N LYS A 91 9.13 21.40 1.14
CA LYS A 91 8.83 22.84 1.27
C LYS A 91 7.42 23.19 0.77
N PRO A 92 6.76 24.15 1.42
CA PRO A 92 5.45 24.65 0.96
C PRO A 92 5.40 25.09 -0.49
N GLY A 93 6.49 25.71 -1.00
CA GLY A 93 6.59 26.16 -2.39
C GLY A 93 6.60 25.02 -3.41
N GLU A 94 7.09 23.84 -3.05
CA GLU A 94 7.06 22.66 -3.90
C GLU A 94 5.61 22.14 -4.06
N MET A 95 4.87 22.08 -2.97
CA MET A 95 3.43 21.74 -3.00
C MET A 95 2.65 22.77 -3.82
N ALA A 96 2.89 24.06 -3.58
CA ALA A 96 2.25 25.13 -4.33
C ALA A 96 2.53 25.03 -5.85
N ALA A 97 3.76 24.69 -6.23
CA ALA A 97 4.13 24.50 -7.63
C ALA A 97 3.41 23.28 -8.26
N ILE A 98 3.29 22.17 -7.52
CA ILE A 98 2.53 20.99 -7.97
C ILE A 98 1.07 21.36 -8.21
N LEU A 99 0.43 22.02 -7.23
CA LEU A 99 -0.98 22.42 -7.30
C LEU A 99 -1.24 23.39 -8.46
N ASN A 100 -0.37 24.38 -8.67
CA ASN A 100 -0.51 25.36 -9.75
C ASN A 100 -0.34 24.75 -11.16
N ASN A 101 0.26 23.57 -11.28
CA ASN A 101 0.44 22.84 -12.54
C ASN A 101 -0.68 21.81 -12.81
N LEU A 102 -1.73 21.76 -11.99
CA LEU A 102 -2.89 20.91 -12.23
C LEU A 102 -3.81 21.56 -13.27
N GLN A 103 -4.57 20.70 -13.96
CA GLN A 103 -5.65 21.10 -14.86
C GLN A 103 -7.00 20.76 -14.22
N GLU A 104 -8.06 21.30 -14.80
CA GLU A 104 -9.42 21.05 -14.32
C GLU A 104 -9.74 19.55 -14.30
N GLY A 105 -10.16 19.06 -13.15
CA GLY A 105 -10.49 17.67 -12.90
C GLY A 105 -9.31 16.74 -12.60
N ASP A 106 -8.05 17.19 -12.72
CA ASP A 106 -6.88 16.34 -12.48
C ASP A 106 -6.91 15.67 -11.11
N VAL A 107 -6.33 14.48 -11.03
CA VAL A 107 -6.10 13.76 -9.77
C VAL A 107 -4.67 13.96 -9.31
N LEU A 108 -4.49 14.50 -8.11
CA LEU A 108 -3.21 14.56 -7.42
C LEU A 108 -3.14 13.42 -6.40
N PHE A 109 -2.21 12.49 -6.59
CA PHE A 109 -1.94 11.41 -5.64
C PHE A 109 -0.74 11.73 -4.77
N VAL A 110 -0.94 11.67 -3.45
CA VAL A 110 0.13 11.84 -2.46
C VAL A 110 0.25 10.55 -1.64
N ASP A 111 1.27 9.76 -1.94
CA ASP A 111 1.57 8.56 -1.15
C ASP A 111 2.26 8.93 0.16
N GLU A 112 2.09 8.10 1.21
CA GLU A 112 2.62 8.36 2.56
C GLU A 112 2.30 9.79 3.04
N ILE A 113 1.07 10.25 2.81
CA ILE A 113 0.63 11.64 3.08
C ILE A 113 0.82 12.05 4.55
N HIS A 114 0.82 11.10 5.49
CA HIS A 114 1.11 11.34 6.91
C HIS A 114 2.56 11.81 7.17
N ARG A 115 3.44 11.73 6.17
CA ARG A 115 4.84 12.19 6.26
C ARG A 115 5.04 13.61 5.75
N LEU A 116 4.00 14.29 5.31
CA LEU A 116 4.06 15.71 5.02
C LEU A 116 4.39 16.48 6.31
N ASN A 117 5.29 17.46 6.21
CA ASN A 117 5.49 18.36 7.33
C ASN A 117 4.31 19.35 7.45
N ARG A 118 4.15 19.92 8.63
CA ARG A 118 3.01 20.80 8.95
C ARG A 118 2.89 22.00 8.02
N GLN A 119 4.00 22.60 7.61
CA GLN A 119 4.00 23.77 6.74
C GLN A 119 3.46 23.43 5.33
N VAL A 120 3.76 22.22 4.85
CA VAL A 120 3.23 21.72 3.58
C VAL A 120 1.74 21.38 3.69
N GLU A 121 1.32 20.77 4.82
CA GLU A 121 -0.10 20.52 5.07
C GLU A 121 -0.92 21.82 5.07
N GLU A 122 -0.39 22.90 5.64
CA GLU A 122 -1.07 24.22 5.71
C GLU A 122 -1.34 24.80 4.32
N VAL A 123 -0.54 24.45 3.29
CA VAL A 123 -0.84 24.82 1.89
C VAL A 123 -2.00 23.99 1.32
N LEU A 124 -2.15 22.74 1.75
CA LEU A 124 -3.23 21.88 1.27
C LEU A 124 -4.61 22.30 1.80
N TYR A 125 -4.70 22.90 2.98
CA TYR A 125 -6.00 23.23 3.57
C TYR A 125 -6.85 24.14 2.68
N PRO A 126 -6.39 25.34 2.29
CA PRO A 126 -7.16 26.20 1.38
C PRO A 126 -7.26 25.61 -0.03
N ALA A 127 -6.25 24.84 -0.46
CA ALA A 127 -6.30 24.19 -1.76
C ALA A 127 -7.41 23.14 -1.86
N MET A 128 -7.69 22.39 -0.77
CA MET A 128 -8.74 21.38 -0.73
C MET A 128 -10.14 21.99 -0.51
N GLU A 129 -10.26 23.06 0.28
CA GLU A 129 -11.55 23.65 0.61
C GLU A 129 -12.02 24.66 -0.43
N ASP A 130 -11.12 25.58 -0.79
CA ASP A 130 -11.45 26.76 -1.60
C ASP A 130 -10.89 26.69 -3.02
N PHE A 131 -10.12 25.66 -3.35
CA PHE A 131 -9.35 25.58 -4.59
C PHE A 131 -8.48 26.82 -4.81
N ALA A 132 -7.75 27.23 -3.79
CA ALA A 132 -6.86 28.38 -3.82
C ALA A 132 -5.65 28.17 -2.92
N ILE A 133 -4.56 28.86 -3.20
CA ILE A 133 -3.37 28.89 -2.36
C ILE A 133 -2.97 30.33 -2.05
N ASP A 134 -2.47 30.56 -0.83
CA ASP A 134 -1.95 31.84 -0.41
C ASP A 134 -0.42 31.84 -0.50
N ILE A 135 0.15 32.70 -1.35
CA ILE A 135 1.59 32.83 -1.55
C ILE A 135 2.08 34.14 -0.92
N MET A 136 3.07 34.04 -0.03
CA MET A 136 3.71 35.22 0.54
C MET A 136 4.79 35.74 -0.42
N LEU A 137 4.64 36.96 -0.92
CA LEU A 137 5.62 37.66 -1.72
C LEU A 137 6.29 38.76 -0.90
N GLY A 138 7.62 38.84 -1.00
CA GLY A 138 8.43 39.82 -0.27
C GLY A 138 9.01 39.28 1.04
N LYS A 139 9.82 40.10 1.70
CA LYS A 139 10.45 39.79 2.98
C LYS A 139 10.09 40.88 4.01
N ASP A 140 10.05 40.50 5.25
CA ASP A 140 9.81 41.38 6.41
C ASP A 140 8.53 42.23 6.28
N SER A 141 8.61 43.52 6.58
CA SER A 141 7.47 44.44 6.59
C SER A 141 6.81 44.72 5.22
N SER A 142 7.44 44.28 4.12
CA SER A 142 6.92 44.39 2.76
C SER A 142 6.22 43.11 2.26
N ALA A 143 6.13 42.09 3.09
CA ALA A 143 5.47 40.83 2.74
C ALA A 143 3.97 41.05 2.46
N ARG A 144 3.51 40.59 1.29
CA ARG A 144 2.10 40.60 0.89
C ARG A 144 1.66 39.18 0.58
N SER A 145 0.48 38.79 1.09
CA SER A 145 -0.18 37.56 0.66
C SER A 145 -0.90 37.79 -0.66
N ILE A 146 -0.64 36.93 -1.62
CA ILE A 146 -1.40 36.87 -2.87
C ILE A 146 -2.11 35.53 -2.89
N ARG A 147 -3.44 35.58 -3.07
CA ARG A 147 -4.27 34.38 -3.26
C ARG A 147 -4.32 34.05 -4.74
N LEU A 148 -3.95 32.81 -5.07
CA LEU A 148 -4.03 32.26 -6.41
C LEU A 148 -5.12 31.19 -6.46
N ASP A 149 -6.06 31.35 -7.39
CA ASP A 149 -7.09 30.36 -7.65
C ASP A 149 -6.48 29.14 -8.38
N LEU A 150 -6.91 27.96 -7.99
CA LEU A 150 -6.53 26.68 -8.58
C LEU A 150 -7.70 26.12 -9.39
N PRO A 151 -7.43 25.33 -10.44
CA PRO A 151 -8.47 24.52 -11.05
C PRO A 151 -9.02 23.52 -10.02
N LYS A 152 -10.28 23.13 -10.17
CA LYS A 152 -10.85 22.08 -9.32
C LYS A 152 -10.14 20.76 -9.60
N PHE A 153 -9.70 20.11 -8.56
CA PHE A 153 -8.93 18.85 -8.63
C PHE A 153 -9.38 17.89 -7.53
N THR A 154 -9.01 16.64 -7.67
CA THR A 154 -9.20 15.63 -6.63
C THR A 154 -7.86 15.29 -5.99
N LEU A 155 -7.73 15.51 -4.67
CA LEU A 155 -6.63 14.98 -3.90
C LEU A 155 -6.94 13.54 -3.49
N VAL A 156 -6.06 12.60 -3.83
CA VAL A 156 -6.10 11.24 -3.30
C VAL A 156 -4.90 11.03 -2.40
N GLY A 157 -5.15 10.96 -1.11
CA GLY A 157 -4.12 10.64 -0.10
C GLY A 157 -4.04 9.14 0.14
N ALA A 158 -2.83 8.63 0.33
CA ALA A 158 -2.61 7.27 0.80
C ALA A 158 -1.72 7.25 2.03
N THR A 159 -2.03 6.37 2.98
CA THR A 159 -1.25 6.21 4.21
C THR A 159 -1.33 4.79 4.76
N THR A 160 -0.24 4.33 5.37
CA THR A 160 -0.25 3.12 6.22
C THR A 160 -0.71 3.46 7.64
N ARG A 161 -0.59 4.72 8.07
CA ARG A 161 -0.79 5.19 9.45
C ARG A 161 -1.81 6.32 9.53
N ALA A 162 -3.09 6.00 9.36
CA ALA A 162 -4.15 7.01 9.42
C ALA A 162 -4.19 7.81 10.75
N GLY A 163 -3.75 7.20 11.85
CA GLY A 163 -3.68 7.85 13.15
C GLY A 163 -2.60 8.94 13.27
N LEU A 164 -1.64 9.01 12.34
CA LEU A 164 -0.63 10.07 12.30
C LEU A 164 -1.05 11.29 11.47
N LEU A 165 -2.16 11.20 10.73
CA LEU A 165 -2.73 12.35 10.04
C LEU A 165 -3.26 13.36 11.06
N THR A 166 -2.98 14.63 10.80
CA THR A 166 -3.60 15.71 11.60
C THR A 166 -5.12 15.72 11.39
N ALA A 167 -5.87 16.05 12.44
CA ALA A 167 -7.31 16.12 12.32
C ALA A 167 -7.76 17.13 11.23
N PRO A 168 -7.14 18.35 11.11
CA PRO A 168 -7.50 19.27 10.05
C PRO A 168 -7.33 18.72 8.63
N LEU A 169 -6.27 17.95 8.37
CA LEU A 169 -6.07 17.35 7.05
C LEU A 169 -7.07 16.21 6.81
N ARG A 170 -7.27 15.35 7.80
CA ARG A 170 -8.17 14.19 7.67
C ARG A 170 -9.62 14.62 7.42
N ASP A 171 -10.09 15.66 8.12
CA ASP A 171 -11.48 16.11 8.07
C ASP A 171 -11.84 16.76 6.71
N ARG A 172 -10.84 17.06 5.86
CA ARG A 172 -11.02 17.60 4.51
C ARG A 172 -11.21 16.51 3.44
N PHE A 173 -11.04 15.25 3.79
CA PHE A 173 -11.35 14.14 2.89
C PHE A 173 -12.84 13.79 2.97
N GLY A 174 -13.57 13.98 1.88
CA GLY A 174 -14.99 13.62 1.79
C GLY A 174 -15.20 12.10 1.73
N VAL A 175 -14.19 11.36 1.26
CA VAL A 175 -14.26 9.89 1.11
C VAL A 175 -13.06 9.26 1.81
N ILE A 176 -13.31 8.50 2.88
CA ILE A 176 -12.27 7.80 3.63
C ILE A 176 -12.52 6.30 3.55
N GLN A 177 -11.55 5.54 3.01
CA GLN A 177 -11.67 4.12 2.76
C GLN A 177 -10.50 3.34 3.34
N ARG A 178 -10.83 2.31 4.14
CA ARG A 178 -9.84 1.38 4.69
C ARG A 178 -9.72 0.17 3.77
N LEU A 179 -8.51 -0.10 3.26
CA LEU A 179 -8.22 -1.32 2.55
C LEU A 179 -7.94 -2.45 3.54
N GLU A 180 -8.49 -3.62 3.23
CA GLU A 180 -8.34 -4.83 4.03
C GLU A 180 -7.46 -5.84 3.30
N PHE A 181 -6.92 -6.82 4.06
CA PHE A 181 -6.22 -7.94 3.46
C PHE A 181 -7.16 -8.74 2.55
N TYR A 182 -6.59 -9.24 1.47
CA TYR A 182 -7.30 -10.10 0.52
C TYR A 182 -7.38 -11.53 1.04
N THR A 183 -8.45 -12.22 0.67
CA THR A 183 -8.54 -13.66 0.92
C THR A 183 -7.64 -14.44 -0.04
N PRO A 184 -7.26 -15.69 0.29
CA PRO A 184 -6.52 -16.55 -0.64
C PRO A 184 -7.23 -16.75 -1.98
N GLU A 185 -8.57 -16.81 -1.98
CA GLU A 185 -9.40 -16.97 -3.18
C GLU A 185 -9.31 -15.73 -4.09
N GLU A 186 -9.42 -14.53 -3.53
CA GLU A 186 -9.25 -13.28 -4.26
C GLU A 186 -7.84 -13.16 -4.84
N LEU A 187 -6.82 -13.51 -4.06
CA LEU A 187 -5.43 -13.51 -4.51
C LEU A 187 -5.18 -14.56 -5.58
N CYS A 188 -5.81 -15.73 -5.52
CA CYS A 188 -5.72 -16.75 -6.56
C CYS A 188 -6.21 -16.20 -7.91
N VAL A 189 -7.32 -15.47 -7.93
CA VAL A 189 -7.83 -14.81 -9.15
C VAL A 189 -6.82 -13.77 -9.65
N ILE A 190 -6.21 -12.99 -8.75
CA ILE A 190 -5.18 -12.00 -9.11
C ILE A 190 -3.94 -12.69 -9.71
N VAL A 191 -3.47 -13.77 -9.08
CA VAL A 191 -2.30 -14.55 -9.55
C VAL A 191 -2.57 -15.11 -10.95
N LYS A 192 -3.73 -15.72 -11.19
CA LYS A 192 -4.11 -16.28 -12.51
C LYS A 192 -4.17 -15.18 -13.58
N ARG A 193 -4.76 -14.03 -13.27
CA ARG A 193 -4.78 -12.88 -14.17
C ARG A 193 -3.35 -12.40 -14.48
N SER A 194 -2.52 -12.26 -13.46
CA SER A 194 -1.13 -11.81 -13.60
C SER A 194 -0.28 -12.82 -14.39
N ALA A 195 -0.47 -14.12 -14.17
CA ALA A 195 0.17 -15.19 -14.95
C ALA A 195 -0.18 -15.10 -16.45
N LYS A 196 -1.45 -14.86 -16.76
CA LYS A 196 -1.89 -14.65 -18.14
C LYS A 196 -1.22 -13.42 -18.79
N VAL A 197 -1.10 -12.31 -18.08
CA VAL A 197 -0.40 -11.11 -18.58
C VAL A 197 1.09 -11.37 -18.79
N LEU A 198 1.71 -12.17 -17.92
CA LEU A 198 3.12 -12.55 -18.00
C LEU A 198 3.39 -13.69 -19.01
N GLY A 199 2.36 -14.26 -19.63
CA GLY A 199 2.49 -15.38 -20.56
C GLY A 199 2.97 -16.67 -19.89
N VAL A 200 2.58 -16.91 -18.64
CA VAL A 200 2.97 -18.07 -17.84
C VAL A 200 1.79 -19.00 -17.68
N GLU A 201 1.99 -20.28 -17.98
CA GLU A 201 1.01 -21.32 -17.71
C GLU A 201 1.01 -21.67 -16.22
N ILE A 202 -0.18 -21.67 -15.62
CA ILE A 202 -0.38 -21.96 -14.20
C ILE A 202 -1.71 -22.68 -13.99
N ASP A 203 -1.70 -23.75 -13.19
CA ASP A 203 -2.92 -24.45 -12.79
C ASP A 203 -3.57 -23.78 -11.56
N GLU A 204 -4.79 -24.23 -11.24
CA GLU A 204 -5.56 -23.70 -10.11
C GLU A 204 -4.87 -23.91 -8.76
N GLU A 205 -4.29 -25.09 -8.56
CA GLU A 205 -3.62 -25.45 -7.31
C GLU A 205 -2.30 -24.70 -7.11
N GLY A 206 -1.52 -24.49 -8.18
CA GLY A 206 -0.31 -23.67 -8.16
C GLY A 206 -0.59 -22.20 -7.89
N ALA A 207 -1.65 -21.67 -8.52
CA ALA A 207 -2.11 -20.30 -8.26
C ALA A 207 -2.57 -20.13 -6.82
N PHE A 208 -3.33 -21.07 -6.29
CA PHE A 208 -3.80 -21.05 -4.91
C PHE A 208 -2.64 -21.20 -3.90
N GLU A 209 -1.63 -22.03 -4.22
CA GLU A 209 -0.45 -22.19 -3.36
C GLU A 209 0.33 -20.87 -3.22
N ILE A 210 0.54 -20.14 -4.33
CA ILE A 210 1.14 -18.81 -4.31
C ILE A 210 0.26 -17.83 -3.52
N ALA A 211 -1.05 -17.84 -3.78
CA ALA A 211 -2.01 -16.94 -3.17
C ALA A 211 -2.04 -17.06 -1.64
N ARG A 212 -2.14 -18.26 -1.11
CA ARG A 212 -2.24 -18.49 0.34
C ARG A 212 -0.98 -18.11 1.10
N ARG A 213 0.21 -18.14 0.46
CA ARG A 213 1.47 -17.69 1.05
C ARG A 213 1.78 -16.21 0.79
N SER A 214 0.87 -15.47 0.17
CA SER A 214 1.07 -14.06 -0.22
C SER A 214 0.65 -13.04 0.84
N ARG A 215 0.46 -13.46 2.08
CA ARG A 215 0.18 -12.59 3.23
C ARG A 215 -1.00 -11.63 3.00
N GLY A 216 -2.01 -12.04 2.26
CA GLY A 216 -3.18 -11.22 1.99
C GLY A 216 -2.92 -9.98 1.12
N THR A 217 -1.77 -9.90 0.41
CA THR A 217 -1.41 -8.70 -0.36
C THR A 217 -1.14 -9.00 -1.84
N PRO A 218 -1.80 -8.28 -2.78
CA PRO A 218 -1.57 -8.43 -4.22
C PRO A 218 -0.13 -8.18 -4.65
N ARG A 219 0.57 -7.23 -4.00
CA ARG A 219 1.99 -6.93 -4.29
C ARG A 219 2.86 -8.15 -4.06
N LEU A 220 2.70 -8.82 -2.91
CA LEU A 220 3.50 -10.02 -2.62
C LEU A 220 3.10 -11.18 -3.51
N ALA A 221 1.80 -11.37 -3.81
CA ALA A 221 1.32 -12.39 -4.72
C ALA A 221 1.97 -12.28 -6.10
N ASN A 222 2.02 -11.08 -6.67
CA ASN A 222 2.68 -10.82 -7.95
C ASN A 222 4.20 -11.03 -7.87
N ARG A 223 4.84 -10.64 -6.77
CA ARG A 223 6.28 -10.85 -6.56
C ARG A 223 6.61 -12.34 -6.47
N LEU A 224 5.85 -13.10 -5.68
CA LEU A 224 6.04 -14.56 -5.57
C LEU A 224 5.78 -15.26 -6.89
N LEU A 225 4.72 -14.89 -7.63
CA LEU A 225 4.45 -15.42 -8.96
C LEU A 225 5.65 -15.25 -9.90
N LYS A 226 6.27 -14.07 -9.94
CA LYS A 226 7.47 -13.83 -10.77
C LYS A 226 8.62 -14.74 -10.37
N ARG A 227 8.86 -14.95 -9.09
CA ARG A 227 9.94 -15.83 -8.60
C ARG A 227 9.64 -17.29 -8.90
N VAL A 228 8.42 -17.75 -8.64
CA VAL A 228 8.00 -19.13 -8.97
C VAL A 228 8.10 -19.37 -10.47
N ARG A 229 7.74 -18.39 -11.32
CA ARG A 229 7.94 -18.46 -12.78
C ARG A 229 9.41 -18.69 -13.13
N ASP A 230 10.34 -17.93 -12.51
CA ASP A 230 11.76 -18.07 -12.78
C ASP A 230 12.25 -19.50 -12.46
N PHE A 231 11.75 -20.10 -11.37
CA PHE A 231 12.02 -21.50 -11.03
C PHE A 231 11.39 -22.48 -12.04
N ALA A 232 10.14 -22.26 -12.44
CA ALA A 232 9.45 -23.10 -13.40
C ALA A 232 10.19 -23.13 -14.74
N GLN A 233 10.65 -21.98 -15.23
CA GLN A 233 11.38 -21.87 -16.49
C GLN A 233 12.77 -22.52 -16.47
N VAL A 234 13.47 -22.48 -15.33
CA VAL A 234 14.86 -22.98 -15.25
C VAL A 234 14.94 -24.45 -14.85
N LYS A 235 14.04 -24.91 -14.00
CA LYS A 235 14.09 -26.25 -13.38
C LYS A 235 13.06 -27.23 -13.94
N TYR A 236 12.04 -26.74 -14.63
CA TYR A 236 10.89 -27.49 -15.11
C TYR A 236 10.57 -27.10 -16.56
N ASP A 237 9.40 -27.44 -17.04
CA ASP A 237 8.91 -27.19 -18.41
C ASP A 237 8.28 -25.78 -18.60
N GLY A 238 8.33 -24.95 -17.57
CA GLY A 238 7.79 -23.58 -17.58
C GLY A 238 6.37 -23.45 -17.04
N ALA A 239 5.64 -24.56 -16.83
CA ALA A 239 4.32 -24.54 -16.21
C ALA A 239 4.42 -24.51 -14.67
N ILE A 240 3.54 -23.76 -14.03
CA ILE A 240 3.46 -23.66 -12.57
C ILE A 240 2.33 -24.56 -12.07
N THR A 241 2.71 -25.72 -11.56
CA THR A 241 1.82 -26.60 -10.80
C THR A 241 1.98 -26.35 -9.31
N ARG A 242 1.11 -26.97 -8.50
CA ARG A 242 1.24 -26.93 -7.04
C ARG A 242 2.62 -27.34 -6.54
N ASP A 243 3.17 -28.45 -7.07
CA ASP A 243 4.45 -28.98 -6.62
C ASP A 243 5.61 -28.03 -6.98
N VAL A 244 5.55 -27.40 -8.16
CA VAL A 244 6.51 -26.38 -8.60
C VAL A 244 6.42 -25.15 -7.72
N ALA A 245 5.21 -24.68 -7.41
CA ALA A 245 4.98 -23.53 -6.53
C ALA A 245 5.47 -23.81 -5.11
N ASP A 246 5.11 -24.97 -4.55
CA ASP A 246 5.51 -25.39 -3.22
C ASP A 246 7.03 -25.46 -3.08
N PHE A 247 7.69 -26.17 -4.01
CA PHE A 247 9.14 -26.30 -4.04
C PHE A 247 9.85 -24.94 -4.17
N ALA A 248 9.38 -24.07 -5.06
CA ALA A 248 9.99 -22.77 -5.26
C ALA A 248 9.83 -21.87 -4.02
N LEU A 249 8.65 -21.87 -3.39
CA LEU A 249 8.36 -21.07 -2.20
C LEU A 249 9.16 -21.56 -0.98
N ASP A 250 9.38 -22.86 -0.85
CA ASP A 250 10.21 -23.40 0.22
C ASP A 250 11.70 -23.00 0.03
N ILE A 251 12.23 -22.98 -1.21
CA ILE A 251 13.59 -22.45 -1.48
C ILE A 251 13.68 -20.94 -1.21
N LEU A 252 12.57 -20.22 -1.38
CA LEU A 252 12.49 -18.79 -1.09
C LEU A 252 12.29 -18.49 0.41
N ASP A 253 12.36 -19.50 1.28
CA ASP A 253 12.12 -19.38 2.73
C ASP A 253 10.75 -18.80 3.11
N VAL A 254 9.74 -18.99 2.26
CA VAL A 254 8.34 -18.64 2.55
C VAL A 254 7.60 -19.90 3.00
N ASP A 255 7.21 -19.96 4.25
CA ASP A 255 6.58 -21.15 4.81
C ASP A 255 5.09 -21.30 4.41
N LYS A 256 4.42 -22.33 4.93
CA LYS A 256 3.02 -22.65 4.61
C LYS A 256 2.01 -21.57 5.06
N LEU A 257 2.37 -20.74 6.03
CA LEU A 257 1.60 -19.56 6.44
C LEU A 257 2.03 -18.27 5.74
N GLY A 258 2.99 -18.32 4.81
CA GLY A 258 3.53 -17.14 4.16
C GLY A 258 4.51 -16.35 5.04
N LEU A 259 5.01 -16.95 6.12
CA LEU A 259 6.02 -16.32 6.97
C LEU A 259 7.39 -16.43 6.32
N ASP A 260 8.11 -15.33 6.29
CA ASP A 260 9.50 -15.30 5.86
C ASP A 260 10.47 -15.51 7.03
N ASN A 261 11.76 -15.46 6.73
CA ASN A 261 12.79 -15.58 7.75
C ASN A 261 12.73 -14.50 8.83
N ASN A 262 12.32 -13.28 8.48
CA ASN A 262 12.22 -12.17 9.45
C ASN A 262 11.02 -12.36 10.38
N ASP A 263 9.86 -12.79 9.85
CA ASP A 263 8.70 -13.14 10.67
C ASP A 263 9.02 -14.25 11.67
N ARG A 264 9.68 -15.31 11.17
CA ARG A 264 10.11 -16.43 12.05
C ARG A 264 11.11 -15.97 13.08
N THR A 265 12.07 -15.13 12.71
CA THR A 265 13.05 -14.57 13.65
C THR A 265 12.36 -13.73 14.73
N LEU A 266 11.37 -12.92 14.35
CA LEU A 266 10.58 -12.13 15.30
C LEU A 266 9.84 -13.03 16.29
N LEU A 267 9.09 -14.01 15.78
CA LEU A 267 8.32 -14.93 16.63
C LEU A 267 9.21 -15.77 17.53
N LEU A 268 10.30 -16.35 16.99
CA LEU A 268 11.27 -17.11 17.77
C LEU A 268 11.98 -16.24 18.82
N THR A 269 12.27 -15.00 18.52
CA THR A 269 12.83 -14.05 19.50
C THR A 269 11.84 -13.79 20.64
N LEU A 270 10.56 -13.56 20.33
CA LEU A 270 9.53 -13.42 21.35
C LEU A 270 9.43 -14.69 22.24
N ILE A 271 9.40 -15.85 21.63
CA ILE A 271 9.23 -17.14 22.33
C ILE A 271 10.48 -17.47 23.15
N GLN A 272 11.67 -17.47 22.52
CA GLN A 272 12.89 -18.01 23.14
C GLN A 272 13.62 -17.01 24.01
N LYS A 273 13.74 -15.74 23.58
CA LYS A 273 14.48 -14.72 24.35
C LYS A 273 13.64 -14.04 25.43
N PHE A 274 12.33 -13.91 25.18
CA PHE A 274 11.44 -13.16 26.04
C PHE A 274 10.32 -14.01 26.66
N SER A 275 10.42 -15.34 26.58
CA SER A 275 9.42 -16.28 27.16
C SER A 275 7.97 -15.97 26.75
N GLY A 276 7.77 -15.57 25.50
CA GLY A 276 6.48 -15.20 24.93
C GLY A 276 6.05 -13.75 25.15
N GLY A 277 6.83 -12.95 25.85
CA GLY A 277 6.52 -11.55 26.14
C GLY A 277 5.83 -11.30 27.48
N PRO A 278 5.33 -10.07 27.76
CA PRO A 278 5.23 -8.91 26.85
C PRO A 278 6.55 -8.17 26.61
N VAL A 279 6.78 -7.72 25.39
CA VAL A 279 8.00 -7.00 24.97
C VAL A 279 7.63 -5.68 24.26
N GLY A 280 8.30 -4.59 24.61
CA GLY A 280 8.14 -3.31 23.96
C GLY A 280 8.61 -3.34 22.49
N LEU A 281 8.00 -2.51 21.63
CA LEU A 281 8.32 -2.44 20.19
C LEU A 281 9.81 -2.21 19.92
N GLU A 282 10.38 -1.18 20.55
CA GLU A 282 11.79 -0.80 20.40
C GLU A 282 12.75 -1.92 20.80
N THR A 283 12.45 -2.59 21.93
CA THR A 283 13.26 -3.71 22.42
C THR A 283 13.21 -4.89 21.46
N LEU A 284 12.03 -5.20 20.94
CA LEU A 284 11.85 -6.29 19.99
C LEU A 284 12.56 -6.00 18.67
N ALA A 285 12.38 -4.79 18.12
CA ALA A 285 13.03 -4.34 16.90
C ALA A 285 14.56 -4.38 17.01
N ALA A 286 15.13 -3.82 18.09
CA ALA A 286 16.55 -3.89 18.36
C ALA A 286 17.07 -5.33 18.48
N SER A 287 16.28 -6.25 19.08
CA SER A 287 16.67 -7.65 19.28
C SER A 287 16.77 -8.46 17.98
N ILE A 288 16.07 -8.04 16.92
CA ILE A 288 16.08 -8.67 15.59
C ILE A 288 16.88 -7.85 14.55
N GLY A 289 17.38 -6.68 14.94
CA GLY A 289 18.17 -5.80 14.06
C GLY A 289 17.32 -5.10 12.98
N GLU A 290 16.05 -4.81 13.27
CA GLU A 290 15.13 -4.09 12.38
C GLU A 290 14.73 -2.72 12.96
N ASP A 291 14.23 -1.83 12.08
CA ASP A 291 13.63 -0.58 12.50
C ASP A 291 12.23 -0.83 13.11
N SER A 292 11.91 -0.11 14.20
CA SER A 292 10.63 -0.25 14.90
C SER A 292 9.42 0.08 14.03
N GLY A 293 9.55 1.08 13.16
CA GLY A 293 8.52 1.43 12.19
C GLY A 293 8.28 0.32 11.17
N THR A 294 9.34 -0.30 10.67
CA THR A 294 9.26 -1.45 9.77
C THR A 294 8.55 -2.63 10.45
N LEU A 295 8.92 -2.91 11.71
CA LEU A 295 8.25 -3.97 12.47
C LEU A 295 6.76 -3.70 12.62
N GLU A 296 6.38 -2.48 12.97
CA GLU A 296 4.98 -2.09 13.20
C GLU A 296 4.14 -2.04 11.90
N ASP A 297 4.71 -1.58 10.80
CA ASP A 297 3.98 -1.36 9.55
C ASP A 297 3.95 -2.58 8.62
N VAL A 298 4.98 -3.43 8.69
CA VAL A 298 5.20 -4.50 7.71
C VAL A 298 4.94 -5.89 8.31
N TYR A 299 5.53 -6.18 9.47
CA TYR A 299 5.47 -7.53 10.04
C TYR A 299 4.25 -7.72 10.94
N GLU A 300 4.02 -6.82 11.89
CA GLU A 300 2.95 -6.95 12.86
C GLU A 300 1.54 -7.10 12.27
N PRO A 301 1.13 -6.33 11.24
CA PRO A 301 -0.24 -6.40 10.75
C PRO A 301 -0.66 -7.79 10.31
N TYR A 302 0.23 -8.52 9.64
CA TYR A 302 -0.02 -9.88 9.21
C TYR A 302 0.00 -10.88 10.36
N LEU A 303 0.96 -10.75 11.27
CA LEU A 303 1.08 -11.62 12.44
C LEU A 303 -0.10 -11.45 13.41
N LEU A 304 -0.58 -10.22 13.58
CA LEU A 304 -1.79 -9.91 14.36
C LEU A 304 -3.04 -10.51 13.72
N MET A 305 -3.20 -10.34 12.39
CA MET A 305 -4.35 -10.86 11.65
C MET A 305 -4.43 -12.39 11.75
N ASN A 306 -3.29 -13.06 11.68
CA ASN A 306 -3.22 -14.53 11.82
C ASN A 306 -3.23 -14.99 13.30
N GLY A 307 -3.34 -14.09 14.25
CA GLY A 307 -3.38 -14.41 15.66
C GLY A 307 -2.09 -15.03 16.21
N LEU A 308 -0.95 -14.81 15.55
CA LEU A 308 0.36 -15.30 16.00
C LEU A 308 0.96 -14.44 17.11
N ILE A 309 0.64 -13.14 17.10
CA ILE A 309 0.98 -12.21 18.18
C ILE A 309 -0.25 -11.45 18.65
N MET A 310 -0.16 -10.89 19.85
CA MET A 310 -1.14 -9.95 20.37
C MET A 310 -0.46 -8.70 20.92
N ARG A 311 -1.15 -7.55 20.82
CA ARG A 311 -0.73 -6.30 21.46
C ARG A 311 -1.38 -6.16 22.84
N THR A 312 -0.59 -5.85 23.83
CA THR A 312 -1.03 -5.53 25.18
C THR A 312 -0.52 -4.14 25.59
N PRO A 313 -1.06 -3.51 26.65
CA PRO A 313 -0.52 -2.24 27.16
C PRO A 313 0.98 -2.30 27.52
N ARG A 314 1.50 -3.49 27.85
CA ARG A 314 2.91 -3.70 28.21
C ARG A 314 3.79 -4.10 27.03
N GLY A 315 3.22 -4.39 25.86
CA GLY A 315 3.99 -4.76 24.67
C GLY A 315 3.38 -5.92 23.88
N ARG A 316 4.20 -6.53 23.03
CA ARG A 316 3.84 -7.64 22.13
C ARG A 316 4.03 -8.97 22.84
N MET A 317 3.10 -9.89 22.59
CA MET A 317 3.15 -11.26 23.14
C MET A 317 2.92 -12.28 22.02
N ALA A 318 3.63 -13.39 22.08
CA ALA A 318 3.32 -14.56 21.26
C ALA A 318 2.06 -15.25 21.78
N THR A 319 1.27 -15.82 20.89
CA THR A 319 0.08 -16.59 21.22
C THR A 319 0.36 -18.10 21.19
N ASP A 320 -0.58 -18.90 21.67
CA ASP A 320 -0.49 -20.36 21.56
C ASP A 320 -0.38 -20.85 20.12
N LEU A 321 -0.94 -20.10 19.15
CA LEU A 321 -0.80 -20.42 17.74
C LEU A 321 0.65 -20.25 17.26
N ALA A 322 1.36 -19.24 17.75
CA ALA A 322 2.78 -19.06 17.44
C ALA A 322 3.63 -20.20 18.00
N TYR A 323 3.36 -20.66 19.23
CA TYR A 323 4.06 -21.80 19.80
C TYR A 323 3.79 -23.12 19.07
N ARG A 324 2.59 -23.32 18.53
CA ARG A 324 2.24 -24.54 17.76
C ARG A 324 2.82 -24.54 16.35
N HIS A 325 3.19 -23.38 15.83
CA HIS A 325 3.76 -23.24 14.49
C HIS A 325 5.23 -23.67 14.44
N PHE A 326 5.93 -23.57 15.55
CA PHE A 326 7.35 -23.97 15.72
C PHE A 326 7.48 -25.22 16.59
#